data_5b6001580afa05550f113933ed519619
#
_entry.id   5b6001580afa05550f113933ed519619
#
_cell.length_a   1.000
_cell.length_b   1.000
_cell.length_c   1.000
_cell.angle_alpha   90.00
_cell.angle_beta   90.00
_cell.angle_gamma   90.00
#
_symmetry.space_group_name_H-M   'P 1'
#
loop_
_entity.id
_entity.type
_entity.pdbx_description
1 polymer ?
#
loop_
_entity_poly.entity_id
_entity_poly.type
_entity_poly.pdbx_seq_one_letter_code
_entity_poly.pdbx_strand_id
1 'polypeptide(L)'
;MAGLLASAPDALAASAAGTAQARAASAARMSAAQIVERNVAARGGLQAWRAVNTLTLSGLMEAGGTKNTALPFVMTMKRPHKSRFEVRFNAQTALQVYDGAQGWKVRPFLGRNEVEPYSPAEAKSAAQSAELDGPLVDYTSKGSTVQLLGTETVEGHRAYVLKVTTKERAERRVWIDAATFLELKIDGEPRVLDGRPHSVAIFYRDYKKENGVVVPHTLETVVSGVKETRRITIDHVALNQPADDAMFGKPPLTVAKTESR
;
A
#
# COMPACT_ATOMS: atom_id res chain seq x y z
N MET A 1 -4.27 74.92 33.19
CA MET A 1 -3.80 74.21 32.05
C MET A 1 -3.81 72.71 32.39
N ALA A 2 -4.76 72.01 31.86
CA ALA A 2 -4.95 70.55 32.09
C ALA A 2 -4.34 69.79 30.93
N GLY A 3 -3.37 68.92 31.23
CA GLY A 3 -2.78 67.99 30.26
C GLY A 3 -3.50 66.63 30.30
N LEU A 4 -4.13 66.25 29.21
CA LEU A 4 -4.73 64.93 29.03
C LEU A 4 -3.63 63.94 28.77
N LEU A 5 -3.59 62.90 29.61
CA LEU A 5 -2.90 61.64 29.33
C LEU A 5 -3.87 60.70 28.59
N ALA A 6 -3.60 60.37 27.33
CA ALA A 6 -4.31 59.34 26.55
C ALA A 6 -3.68 58.02 26.82
N SER A 7 -4.44 57.09 27.38
CA SER A 7 -4.10 55.68 27.61
C SER A 7 -4.25 54.90 26.35
N ALA A 8 -3.23 54.10 26.01
CA ALA A 8 -3.27 53.06 24.96
C ALA A 8 -3.36 51.68 25.61
N PRO A 9 -4.52 50.99 25.59
CA PRO A 9 -4.61 49.58 25.95
C PRO A 9 -4.96 48.63 24.83
N ASP A 10 -5.15 49.05 23.55
CA ASP A 10 -5.76 48.19 22.55
C ASP A 10 -4.82 47.27 21.76
N ALA A 11 -3.51 47.54 21.75
CA ALA A 11 -2.57 46.76 20.94
C ALA A 11 -2.23 45.38 21.53
N LEU A 12 -2.28 45.22 22.86
CA LEU A 12 -1.98 43.93 23.53
C LEU A 12 -3.12 42.92 23.47
N ALA A 13 -4.37 43.39 23.43
CA ALA A 13 -5.55 42.52 23.36
C ALA A 13 -5.71 41.86 21.95
N ALA A 14 -5.38 42.59 20.88
CA ALA A 14 -5.43 42.07 19.52
C ALA A 14 -4.37 41.00 19.27
N SER A 15 -3.19 41.09 19.85
CA SER A 15 -2.12 40.11 19.75
C SER A 15 -2.46 38.80 20.49
N ALA A 16 -3.09 38.89 21.65
CA ALA A 16 -3.50 37.69 22.42
C ALA A 16 -4.66 36.94 21.76
N ALA A 17 -5.61 37.64 21.15
CA ALA A 17 -6.72 37.03 20.41
C ALA A 17 -6.24 36.32 19.13
N GLY A 18 -5.29 36.90 18.39
CA GLY A 18 -4.68 36.29 17.21
C GLY A 18 -3.91 35.00 17.54
N THR A 19 -3.18 34.99 18.65
CA THR A 19 -2.45 33.77 19.11
C THR A 19 -3.38 32.69 19.66
N ALA A 20 -4.48 33.04 20.31
CA ALA A 20 -5.50 32.10 20.77
C ALA A 20 -6.27 31.47 19.58
N GLN A 21 -6.61 32.27 18.58
CA GLN A 21 -7.29 31.81 17.37
C GLN A 21 -6.38 30.92 16.49
N ALA A 22 -5.08 31.25 16.41
CA ALA A 22 -4.08 30.40 15.73
C ALA A 22 -3.86 29.08 16.49
N ARG A 23 -3.85 29.08 17.83
CA ARG A 23 -3.81 27.86 18.67
C ARG A 23 -5.09 27.04 18.56
N ALA A 24 -6.27 27.68 18.54
CA ALA A 24 -7.55 26.99 18.34
C ALA A 24 -7.66 26.38 16.93
N ALA A 25 -7.19 27.09 15.89
CA ALA A 25 -7.11 26.54 14.52
C ALA A 25 -6.10 25.42 14.38
N SER A 26 -5.00 25.43 15.15
CA SER A 26 -4.04 24.35 15.24
C SER A 26 -4.60 23.12 16.00
N ALA A 27 -5.39 23.36 17.06
CA ALA A 27 -6.08 22.31 17.81
C ALA A 27 -7.22 21.64 17.01
N ALA A 28 -7.78 22.32 16.00
CA ALA A 28 -8.81 21.78 15.12
C ALA A 28 -8.25 20.90 13.98
N ARG A 29 -6.93 20.81 13.78
CA ARG A 29 -6.30 19.97 12.77
C ARG A 29 -5.95 18.61 13.36
N MET A 30 -6.49 17.56 12.75
CA MET A 30 -6.15 16.21 13.17
C MET A 30 -4.64 15.95 13.04
N SER A 31 -4.07 15.29 14.05
CA SER A 31 -2.68 14.82 14.00
C SER A 31 -2.54 13.60 13.06
N ALA A 32 -1.32 13.31 12.62
CA ALA A 32 -1.03 12.09 11.85
C ALA A 32 -1.53 10.83 12.57
N ALA A 33 -1.28 10.72 13.88
CA ALA A 33 -1.72 9.60 14.70
C ALA A 33 -3.25 9.44 14.72
N GLN A 34 -4.00 10.53 14.87
CA GLN A 34 -5.46 10.52 14.85
C GLN A 34 -6.02 10.11 13.47
N ILE A 35 -5.37 10.52 12.38
CA ILE A 35 -5.76 10.12 11.02
C ILE A 35 -5.52 8.62 10.84
N VAL A 36 -4.37 8.10 11.29
CA VAL A 36 -4.05 6.67 11.24
C VAL A 36 -5.03 5.86 12.10
N GLU A 37 -5.34 6.31 13.30
CA GLU A 37 -6.32 5.64 14.17
C GLU A 37 -7.69 5.50 13.49
N ARG A 38 -8.18 6.58 12.86
CA ARG A 38 -9.43 6.54 12.09
C ARG A 38 -9.34 5.68 10.85
N ASN A 39 -8.20 5.68 10.16
CA ASN A 39 -7.97 4.78 9.03
C ASN A 39 -8.05 3.31 9.47
N VAL A 40 -7.33 2.94 10.52
CA VAL A 40 -7.36 1.58 11.08
C VAL A 40 -8.77 1.19 11.51
N ALA A 41 -9.52 2.10 12.15
CA ALA A 41 -10.92 1.87 12.52
C ALA A 41 -11.82 1.66 11.28
N ALA A 42 -11.67 2.50 10.24
CA ALA A 42 -12.42 2.37 8.99
C ALA A 42 -12.12 1.05 8.26
N ARG A 43 -10.89 0.53 8.42
CA ARG A 43 -10.47 -0.76 7.86
C ARG A 43 -10.89 -1.98 8.69
N GLY A 44 -11.71 -1.81 9.72
CA GLY A 44 -12.24 -2.90 10.56
C GLY A 44 -11.64 -2.98 11.96
N GLY A 45 -10.66 -2.12 12.25
CA GLY A 45 -10.05 -2.00 13.56
C GLY A 45 -8.79 -2.82 13.78
N LEU A 46 -7.97 -2.38 14.73
CA LEU A 46 -6.65 -2.94 14.99
C LEU A 46 -6.70 -4.43 15.39
N GLN A 47 -7.67 -4.81 16.21
CA GLN A 47 -7.78 -6.19 16.69
C GLN A 47 -8.16 -7.16 15.57
N ALA A 48 -9.05 -6.72 14.65
CA ALA A 48 -9.41 -7.52 13.49
C ALA A 48 -8.17 -7.78 12.60
N TRP A 49 -7.36 -6.76 12.33
CA TRP A 49 -6.14 -6.92 11.54
C TRP A 49 -5.07 -7.75 12.24
N ARG A 50 -4.92 -7.62 13.56
CA ARG A 50 -3.97 -8.45 14.33
C ARG A 50 -4.35 -9.94 14.33
N ALA A 51 -5.64 -10.25 14.23
CA ALA A 51 -6.14 -11.62 14.15
C ALA A 51 -5.91 -12.27 12.76
N VAL A 52 -5.57 -11.49 11.72
CA VAL A 52 -5.28 -12.02 10.38
C VAL A 52 -3.84 -12.52 10.33
N ASN A 53 -3.65 -13.84 10.24
CA ASN A 53 -2.36 -14.49 10.08
C ASN A 53 -2.04 -14.81 8.60
N THR A 54 -3.08 -15.15 7.82
CA THR A 54 -2.96 -15.37 6.37
C THR A 54 -4.06 -14.61 5.65
N LEU A 55 -3.72 -14.06 4.48
CA LEU A 55 -4.63 -13.39 3.57
C LEU A 55 -4.41 -13.94 2.17
N THR A 56 -5.45 -14.50 1.56
CA THR A 56 -5.44 -14.92 0.17
C THR A 56 -6.39 -14.07 -0.64
N LEU A 57 -5.89 -13.50 -1.71
CA LEU A 57 -6.62 -12.70 -2.69
C LEU A 57 -6.59 -13.43 -4.02
N SER A 58 -7.72 -13.56 -4.70
CA SER A 58 -7.76 -14.08 -6.06
C SER A 58 -8.72 -13.29 -6.94
N GLY A 59 -8.45 -13.29 -8.23
CA GLY A 59 -9.23 -12.51 -9.21
C GLY A 59 -8.50 -12.39 -10.54
N LEU A 60 -8.61 -11.24 -11.18
CA LEU A 60 -8.05 -10.97 -12.49
C LEU A 60 -7.06 -9.80 -12.44
N MET A 61 -5.96 -9.95 -13.16
CA MET A 61 -4.95 -8.92 -13.37
C MET A 61 -4.82 -8.59 -14.85
N GLU A 62 -4.87 -7.32 -15.21
CA GLU A 62 -4.60 -6.87 -16.58
C GLU A 62 -3.11 -7.01 -16.90
N ALA A 63 -2.80 -7.78 -17.94
CA ALA A 63 -1.42 -8.03 -18.35
C ALA A 63 -0.75 -6.81 -19.01
N GLY A 64 -1.56 -5.85 -19.46
CA GLY A 64 -1.13 -4.72 -20.28
C GLY A 64 -0.87 -5.11 -21.74
N GLY A 65 -0.35 -4.16 -22.53
CA GLY A 65 -0.14 -4.33 -23.96
C GLY A 65 -1.41 -4.13 -24.80
N THR A 66 -1.30 -4.31 -26.12
CA THR A 66 -2.36 -3.98 -27.08
C THR A 66 -3.66 -4.80 -26.92
N LYS A 67 -3.58 -5.98 -26.32
CA LYS A 67 -4.75 -6.86 -26.10
C LYS A 67 -5.34 -6.76 -24.71
N ASN A 68 -4.66 -6.10 -23.77
CA ASN A 68 -5.06 -5.95 -22.36
C ASN A 68 -5.76 -7.18 -21.77
N THR A 69 -5.15 -8.36 -21.94
CA THR A 69 -5.71 -9.64 -21.54
C THR A 69 -5.77 -9.71 -20.00
N ALA A 70 -6.93 -10.02 -19.47
CA ALA A 70 -7.10 -10.29 -18.05
C ALA A 70 -6.61 -11.71 -17.73
N LEU A 71 -5.69 -11.84 -16.77
CA LEU A 71 -5.09 -13.09 -16.34
C LEU A 71 -5.52 -13.45 -14.93
N PRO A 72 -5.94 -14.68 -14.66
CA PRO A 72 -6.21 -15.13 -13.31
C PRO A 72 -4.96 -15.04 -12.43
N PHE A 73 -5.12 -14.52 -11.23
CA PHE A 73 -4.05 -14.48 -10.24
C PHE A 73 -4.51 -15.05 -8.89
N VAL A 74 -3.56 -15.49 -8.10
CA VAL A 74 -3.70 -15.79 -6.68
C VAL A 74 -2.52 -15.16 -5.94
N MET A 75 -2.81 -14.41 -4.88
CA MET A 75 -1.83 -13.84 -3.97
C MET A 75 -2.10 -14.35 -2.57
N THR A 76 -1.15 -15.05 -1.97
CA THR A 76 -1.22 -15.48 -0.58
C THR A 76 -0.13 -14.78 0.22
N MET A 77 -0.53 -14.16 1.32
CA MET A 77 0.36 -13.49 2.27
C MET A 77 0.23 -14.18 3.63
N LYS A 78 1.34 -14.31 4.35
CA LYS A 78 1.38 -14.90 5.70
C LYS A 78 2.35 -14.14 6.59
N ARG A 79 1.95 -13.90 7.84
CA ARG A 79 2.86 -13.33 8.84
C ARG A 79 3.98 -14.31 9.21
N PRO A 80 5.19 -13.81 9.55
CA PRO A 80 5.65 -12.46 9.27
C PRO A 80 6.20 -12.36 7.83
N HIS A 81 5.78 -11.36 7.05
CA HIS A 81 6.38 -10.93 5.76
C HIS A 81 6.58 -12.03 4.71
N LYS A 82 5.72 -13.06 4.64
CA LYS A 82 5.77 -14.07 3.58
C LYS A 82 4.74 -13.75 2.51
N SER A 83 5.10 -13.95 1.24
CA SER A 83 4.18 -13.75 0.11
C SER A 83 4.42 -14.74 -1.00
N ARG A 84 3.34 -15.12 -1.67
CA ARG A 84 3.32 -15.94 -2.88
C ARG A 84 2.33 -15.34 -3.86
N PHE A 85 2.79 -15.01 -5.05
CA PHE A 85 2.00 -14.45 -6.13
C PHE A 85 2.09 -15.33 -7.36
N GLU A 86 0.94 -15.75 -7.85
CA GLU A 86 0.79 -16.63 -9.02
C GLU A 86 -0.06 -15.93 -10.06
N VAL A 87 0.37 -16.04 -11.32
CA VAL A 87 -0.40 -15.57 -12.48
C VAL A 87 -0.44 -16.71 -13.50
N ARG A 88 -1.63 -17.05 -13.97
CA ARG A 88 -1.84 -18.14 -14.94
C ARG A 88 -2.01 -17.58 -16.34
N PHE A 89 -1.28 -18.15 -17.29
CA PHE A 89 -1.33 -17.79 -18.70
C PHE A 89 -1.03 -19.00 -19.57
N ASN A 90 -1.92 -19.39 -20.50
CA ASN A 90 -1.72 -20.49 -21.46
C ASN A 90 -1.19 -21.77 -20.82
N ALA A 91 -1.87 -22.28 -19.80
CA ALA A 91 -1.45 -23.45 -19.03
C ALA A 91 -0.10 -23.34 -18.30
N GLN A 92 0.53 -22.17 -18.32
CA GLN A 92 1.74 -21.86 -17.57
C GLN A 92 1.39 -21.02 -16.33
N THR A 93 2.24 -21.11 -15.29
CA THR A 93 2.11 -20.28 -14.08
C THR A 93 3.39 -19.51 -13.86
N ALA A 94 3.29 -18.19 -13.93
CA ALA A 94 4.35 -17.31 -13.42
C ALA A 94 4.23 -17.26 -11.90
N LEU A 95 5.37 -17.31 -11.23
CA LEU A 95 5.41 -17.39 -9.78
C LEU A 95 6.43 -16.40 -9.21
N GLN A 96 6.04 -15.75 -8.13
CA GLN A 96 6.92 -14.96 -7.28
C GLN A 96 6.66 -15.38 -5.84
N VAL A 97 7.71 -15.74 -5.11
CA VAL A 97 7.62 -16.12 -3.70
C VAL A 97 8.66 -15.38 -2.87
N TYR A 98 8.31 -15.09 -1.64
CA TYR A 98 9.19 -14.49 -0.65
C TYR A 98 8.92 -15.11 0.71
N ASP A 99 9.96 -15.66 1.37
CA ASP A 99 9.84 -16.38 2.63
C ASP A 99 10.02 -15.51 3.89
N GLY A 100 10.25 -14.21 3.67
CA GLY A 100 10.57 -13.24 4.72
C GLY A 100 12.06 -12.85 4.75
N ALA A 101 12.93 -13.59 4.05
CA ALA A 101 14.37 -13.33 3.94
C ALA A 101 14.86 -13.40 2.49
N GLN A 102 14.41 -14.40 1.74
CA GLN A 102 14.80 -14.66 0.36
C GLN A 102 13.58 -14.76 -0.54
N GLY A 103 13.78 -14.49 -1.83
CA GLY A 103 12.72 -14.59 -2.82
C GLY A 103 13.17 -15.30 -4.09
N TRP A 104 12.21 -15.90 -4.77
CA TRP A 104 12.38 -16.61 -6.02
C TRP A 104 11.25 -16.29 -7.00
N LYS A 105 11.55 -16.44 -8.28
CA LYS A 105 10.60 -16.20 -9.37
C LYS A 105 10.76 -17.24 -10.47
N VAL A 106 9.64 -17.53 -11.13
CA VAL A 106 9.57 -18.33 -12.36
C VAL A 106 8.77 -17.52 -13.37
N ARG A 107 9.31 -17.31 -14.57
CA ARG A 107 8.73 -16.43 -15.60
C ARG A 107 8.59 -17.13 -16.95
N PRO A 108 7.72 -18.15 -17.06
CA PRO A 108 7.62 -18.98 -18.26
C PRO A 108 7.17 -18.19 -19.50
N PHE A 109 6.40 -17.11 -19.32
CA PHE A 109 6.00 -16.22 -20.41
C PHE A 109 7.16 -15.43 -21.06
N LEU A 110 8.35 -15.41 -20.42
CA LEU A 110 9.60 -14.89 -21.00
C LEU A 110 10.52 -16.00 -21.51
N GLY A 111 10.02 -17.24 -21.63
CA GLY A 111 10.83 -18.42 -21.97
C GLY A 111 11.78 -18.86 -20.84
N ARG A 112 11.56 -18.37 -19.60
CA ARG A 112 12.40 -18.66 -18.43
C ARG A 112 11.62 -19.56 -17.48
N ASN A 113 11.84 -20.87 -17.61
CA ASN A 113 11.16 -21.88 -16.80
C ASN A 113 11.95 -22.28 -15.54
N GLU A 114 13.19 -21.84 -15.43
CA GLU A 114 14.03 -22.05 -14.25
C GLU A 114 13.62 -21.17 -13.08
N VAL A 115 13.94 -21.62 -11.87
CA VAL A 115 13.76 -20.86 -10.64
C VAL A 115 14.92 -19.89 -10.49
N GLU A 116 14.64 -18.60 -10.65
CA GLU A 116 15.61 -17.52 -10.49
C GLU A 116 15.50 -16.93 -9.07
N PRO A 117 16.60 -16.69 -8.37
CA PRO A 117 16.56 -15.92 -7.12
C PRO A 117 16.23 -14.45 -7.41
N TYR A 118 15.67 -13.77 -6.43
CA TYR A 118 15.49 -12.32 -6.52
C TYR A 118 16.85 -11.61 -6.52
N SER A 119 16.95 -10.55 -7.29
CA SER A 119 18.01 -9.57 -7.13
C SER A 119 17.86 -8.82 -5.78
N PRO A 120 18.90 -8.15 -5.28
CA PRO A 120 18.79 -7.34 -4.05
C PRO A 120 17.65 -6.30 -4.10
N ALA A 121 17.43 -5.68 -5.25
CA ALA A 121 16.33 -4.72 -5.44
C ALA A 121 14.96 -5.39 -5.37
N GLU A 122 14.79 -6.55 -6.00
CA GLU A 122 13.54 -7.32 -5.94
C GLU A 122 13.26 -7.83 -4.51
N ALA A 123 14.28 -8.31 -3.80
CA ALA A 123 14.14 -8.75 -2.42
C ALA A 123 13.72 -7.59 -1.49
N LYS A 124 14.31 -6.40 -1.68
CA LYS A 124 13.92 -5.18 -0.96
C LYS A 124 12.46 -4.80 -1.24
N SER A 125 12.05 -4.83 -2.49
CA SER A 125 10.66 -4.52 -2.89
C SER A 125 9.69 -5.56 -2.32
N ALA A 126 10.04 -6.85 -2.37
CA ALA A 126 9.23 -7.92 -1.79
C ALA A 126 9.05 -7.76 -0.27
N ALA A 127 10.12 -7.45 0.45
CA ALA A 127 10.06 -7.22 1.89
C ALA A 127 9.10 -6.08 2.26
N GLN A 128 9.08 -5.00 1.47
CA GLN A 128 8.17 -3.87 1.67
C GLN A 128 6.72 -4.18 1.29
N SER A 129 6.51 -5.05 0.30
CA SER A 129 5.18 -5.42 -0.21
C SER A 129 4.55 -6.59 0.53
N ALA A 130 5.33 -7.34 1.32
CA ALA A 130 4.87 -8.51 2.07
C ALA A 130 4.14 -8.17 3.38
N GLU A 131 3.91 -6.87 3.66
CA GLU A 131 3.09 -6.45 4.79
C GLU A 131 1.59 -6.64 4.48
N LEU A 132 1.04 -7.71 5.03
CA LEU A 132 -0.35 -8.15 4.82
C LEU A 132 -1.39 -7.07 5.17
N ASP A 133 -1.14 -6.26 6.20
CA ASP A 133 -2.06 -5.24 6.71
C ASP A 133 -1.71 -3.81 6.24
N GLY A 134 -0.66 -3.68 5.43
CA GLY A 134 -0.19 -2.41 4.89
C GLY A 134 0.61 -1.56 5.90
N PRO A 135 1.05 -0.37 5.49
CA PRO A 135 2.04 0.40 6.25
C PRO A 135 1.50 1.14 7.48
N LEU A 136 0.17 1.29 7.62
CA LEU A 136 -0.43 2.10 8.68
C LEU A 136 -0.89 1.30 9.90
N VAL A 137 -1.34 0.04 9.71
CA VAL A 137 -1.72 -0.82 10.82
C VAL A 137 -0.47 -1.16 11.64
N ASP A 138 -0.55 -0.94 12.96
CA ASP A 138 0.56 -1.19 13.90
C ASP A 138 1.89 -0.54 13.50
N TYR A 139 1.86 0.62 12.83
CA TYR A 139 3.06 1.26 12.29
C TYR A 139 4.16 1.50 13.33
N THR A 140 3.80 1.84 14.57
CA THR A 140 4.78 2.04 15.66
C THR A 140 5.46 0.74 16.06
N SER A 141 4.72 -0.36 16.15
CA SER A 141 5.27 -1.70 16.46
C SER A 141 6.20 -2.21 15.36
N LYS A 142 5.96 -1.77 14.11
CA LYS A 142 6.84 -2.03 12.95
C LYS A 142 8.07 -1.13 12.93
N GLY A 143 8.23 -0.21 13.90
CA GLY A 143 9.32 0.76 13.95
C GLY A 143 9.20 1.88 12.93
N SER A 144 8.01 2.09 12.37
CA SER A 144 7.72 3.16 11.42
C SER A 144 7.27 4.43 12.12
N THR A 145 7.48 5.57 11.46
CA THR A 145 6.95 6.87 11.88
C THR A 145 6.02 7.42 10.81
N VAL A 146 5.02 8.21 11.22
CA VAL A 146 4.06 8.83 10.31
C VAL A 146 4.02 10.33 10.55
N GLN A 147 4.10 11.11 9.47
CA GLN A 147 4.03 12.56 9.47
C GLN A 147 2.89 13.02 8.55
N LEU A 148 2.07 13.96 9.02
CA LEU A 148 1.10 14.64 8.16
C LEU A 148 1.80 15.73 7.35
N LEU A 149 1.79 15.62 6.03
CA LEU A 149 2.36 16.61 5.12
C LEU A 149 1.36 17.74 4.78
N GLY A 150 0.05 17.43 4.84
CA GLY A 150 -1.00 18.36 4.50
C GLY A 150 -2.23 17.67 3.90
N THR A 151 -2.93 18.38 3.04
CA THR A 151 -4.09 17.85 2.30
C THR A 151 -3.94 18.14 0.81
N GLU A 152 -4.37 17.18 -0.01
CA GLU A 152 -4.45 17.28 -1.47
C GLU A 152 -5.82 16.85 -1.96
N THR A 153 -6.14 17.17 -3.20
CA THR A 153 -7.32 16.62 -3.89
C THR A 153 -6.88 15.47 -4.79
N VAL A 154 -7.46 14.30 -4.58
CA VAL A 154 -7.21 13.09 -5.39
C VAL A 154 -8.53 12.69 -6.04
N GLU A 155 -8.64 12.80 -7.36
CA GLU A 155 -9.83 12.45 -8.14
C GLU A 155 -11.12 13.10 -7.60
N GLY A 156 -11.05 14.36 -7.16
CA GLY A 156 -12.17 15.10 -6.58
C GLY A 156 -12.38 14.88 -5.07
N HIS A 157 -11.68 13.94 -4.47
CA HIS A 157 -11.74 13.68 -3.02
C HIS A 157 -10.67 14.47 -2.28
N ARG A 158 -11.04 15.14 -1.19
CA ARG A 158 -10.07 15.72 -0.27
C ARG A 158 -9.37 14.61 0.50
N ALA A 159 -8.05 14.59 0.49
CA ALA A 159 -7.24 13.57 1.14
C ALA A 159 -6.21 14.18 2.08
N TYR A 160 -5.97 13.55 3.22
CA TYR A 160 -4.80 13.77 4.05
C TYR A 160 -3.61 13.06 3.41
N VAL A 161 -2.46 13.74 3.33
CA VAL A 161 -1.22 13.15 2.82
C VAL A 161 -0.33 12.80 3.99
N LEU A 162 -0.14 11.52 4.22
CA LEU A 162 0.73 10.98 5.25
C LEU A 162 2.05 10.50 4.63
N LYS A 163 3.17 10.88 5.23
CA LYS A 163 4.47 10.31 4.94
C LYS A 163 4.76 9.23 5.96
N VAL A 164 4.95 8.01 5.51
CA VAL A 164 5.39 6.88 6.32
C VAL A 164 6.87 6.67 6.09
N THR A 165 7.66 6.64 7.16
CA THR A 165 9.08 6.33 7.13
C THR A 165 9.31 5.04 7.92
N THR A 166 9.82 3.99 7.26
CA THR A 166 10.11 2.69 7.91
C THR A 166 11.37 2.75 8.76
N LYS A 167 11.61 1.71 9.55
CA LYS A 167 12.84 1.59 10.36
C LYS A 167 14.12 1.55 9.48
N GLU A 168 14.01 1.06 8.24
CA GLU A 168 15.08 1.07 7.23
C GLU A 168 15.21 2.42 6.50
N ARG A 169 14.46 3.46 6.94
CA ARG A 169 14.43 4.80 6.35
C ARG A 169 13.87 4.85 4.92
N ALA A 170 13.10 3.86 4.51
CA ALA A 170 12.32 3.96 3.28
C ALA A 170 11.10 4.86 3.51
N GLU A 171 10.85 5.76 2.57
CA GLU A 171 9.75 6.70 2.64
C GLU A 171 8.72 6.41 1.55
N ARG A 172 7.43 6.54 1.91
CA ARG A 172 6.32 6.53 0.95
C ARG A 172 5.18 7.42 1.46
N ARG A 173 4.43 7.97 0.54
CA ARG A 173 3.22 8.74 0.88
C ARG A 173 2.00 7.86 0.75
N VAL A 174 1.03 8.11 1.64
CA VAL A 174 -0.29 7.48 1.65
C VAL A 174 -1.33 8.61 1.69
N TRP A 175 -2.31 8.56 0.80
CA TRP A 175 -3.40 9.52 0.74
C TRP A 175 -4.65 8.90 1.33
N ILE A 176 -5.15 9.49 2.41
CA ILE A 176 -6.31 9.03 3.17
C ILE A 176 -7.48 9.95 2.86
N ASP A 177 -8.57 9.42 2.36
CA ASP A 177 -9.81 10.15 2.12
C ASP A 177 -10.29 10.83 3.41
N ALA A 178 -10.58 12.13 3.34
CA ALA A 178 -10.95 12.90 4.53
C ALA A 178 -12.37 12.61 5.04
N ALA A 179 -13.21 11.96 4.25
CA ALA A 179 -14.57 11.61 4.61
C ALA A 179 -14.66 10.17 5.13
N THR A 180 -14.06 9.21 4.44
CA THR A 180 -14.16 7.77 4.75
C THR A 180 -13.02 7.25 5.59
N PHE A 181 -11.88 7.95 5.63
CA PHE A 181 -10.61 7.52 6.22
C PHE A 181 -10.01 6.26 5.58
N LEU A 182 -10.47 5.83 4.42
CA LEU A 182 -9.85 4.77 3.64
C LEU A 182 -8.72 5.32 2.76
N GLU A 183 -7.76 4.48 2.38
CA GLU A 183 -6.69 4.86 1.47
C GLU A 183 -7.26 5.11 0.06
N LEU A 184 -6.92 6.24 -0.55
CA LEU A 184 -7.21 6.50 -1.97
C LEU A 184 -6.07 6.03 -2.86
N LYS A 185 -4.84 6.32 -2.45
CA LYS A 185 -3.64 5.87 -3.16
C LYS A 185 -2.42 5.81 -2.25
N ILE A 186 -1.40 5.12 -2.74
CA ILE A 186 -0.09 5.03 -2.10
C ILE A 186 1.02 5.17 -3.16
N ASP A 187 2.16 5.73 -2.78
CA ASP A 187 3.36 5.65 -3.61
C ASP A 187 3.80 4.18 -3.75
N GLY A 188 3.96 3.73 -4.99
CA GLY A 188 4.58 2.45 -5.31
C GLY A 188 6.09 2.57 -5.49
N GLU A 189 6.76 1.44 -5.67
CA GLU A 189 8.18 1.43 -6.01
C GLU A 189 8.41 2.05 -7.40
N PRO A 190 9.33 3.02 -7.53
CA PRO A 190 9.66 3.61 -8.81
C PRO A 190 10.10 2.55 -9.83
N ARG A 191 9.69 2.70 -11.09
CA ARG A 191 10.11 1.83 -12.18
C ARG A 191 11.15 2.52 -13.04
N VAL A 192 12.19 1.79 -13.42
CA VAL A 192 13.16 2.28 -14.40
C VAL A 192 12.66 1.91 -15.79
N LEU A 193 12.34 2.92 -16.61
CA LEU A 193 11.96 2.79 -18.00
C LEU A 193 12.90 3.69 -18.82
N ASP A 194 13.43 3.19 -19.91
CA ASP A 194 14.39 3.92 -20.79
C ASP A 194 15.56 4.54 -20.00
N GLY A 195 16.05 3.82 -18.98
CA GLY A 195 17.15 4.26 -18.12
C GLY A 195 16.79 5.36 -17.11
N ARG A 196 15.52 5.76 -17.00
CA ARG A 196 15.05 6.82 -16.08
C ARG A 196 14.07 6.28 -15.05
N PRO A 197 14.12 6.78 -13.81
CA PRO A 197 13.14 6.44 -12.79
C PRO A 197 11.80 7.14 -13.06
N HIS A 198 10.72 6.38 -13.03
CA HIS A 198 9.35 6.84 -13.14
C HIS A 198 8.62 6.59 -11.83
N SER A 199 7.91 7.60 -11.32
CA SER A 199 7.08 7.44 -10.13
C SER A 199 5.90 6.52 -10.41
N VAL A 200 5.55 5.74 -9.40
CA VAL A 200 4.41 4.80 -9.43
C VAL A 200 3.42 5.21 -8.36
N ALA A 201 2.14 5.22 -8.69
CA ALA A 201 1.05 5.34 -7.75
C ALA A 201 0.13 4.12 -7.86
N ILE A 202 -0.34 3.61 -6.73
CA ILE A 202 -1.32 2.53 -6.67
C ILE A 202 -2.58 3.13 -6.06
N PHE A 203 -3.67 3.16 -6.83
CA PHE A 203 -4.98 3.60 -6.39
C PHE A 203 -5.78 2.41 -5.86
N TYR A 204 -6.50 2.63 -4.76
CA TYR A 204 -7.34 1.65 -4.10
C TYR A 204 -8.81 2.03 -4.29
N ARG A 205 -9.64 1.06 -4.72
CA ARG A 205 -11.07 1.28 -5.01
C ARG A 205 -11.90 0.09 -4.54
N ASP A 206 -13.20 0.26 -4.54
CA ASP A 206 -14.19 -0.79 -4.28
C ASP A 206 -13.95 -1.51 -2.95
N TYR A 207 -13.82 -0.73 -1.89
CA TYR A 207 -13.63 -1.29 -0.56
C TYR A 207 -14.85 -2.10 -0.11
N LYS A 208 -14.61 -3.34 0.34
CA LYS A 208 -15.64 -4.22 0.89
C LYS A 208 -15.22 -4.79 2.23
N LYS A 209 -16.23 -5.14 3.02
CA LYS A 209 -16.00 -5.79 4.32
C LYS A 209 -15.92 -7.29 4.12
N GLU A 210 -14.79 -7.87 4.54
CA GLU A 210 -14.47 -9.29 4.42
C GLU A 210 -14.12 -9.83 5.80
N ASN A 211 -15.01 -10.63 6.40
CA ASN A 211 -14.79 -11.29 7.69
C ASN A 211 -14.23 -10.37 8.79
N GLY A 212 -14.72 -9.13 8.87
CA GLY A 212 -14.38 -8.17 9.92
C GLY A 212 -13.33 -7.13 9.52
N VAL A 213 -12.55 -7.34 8.47
CA VAL A 213 -11.65 -6.34 7.89
C VAL A 213 -12.25 -5.70 6.64
N VAL A 214 -11.76 -4.52 6.27
CA VAL A 214 -12.18 -3.81 5.05
C VAL A 214 -10.97 -3.73 4.12
N VAL A 215 -11.13 -4.25 2.90
CA VAL A 215 -10.06 -4.35 1.90
C VAL A 215 -10.52 -3.79 0.56
N PRO A 216 -9.62 -3.18 -0.25
CA PRO A 216 -9.95 -2.77 -1.59
C PRO A 216 -10.10 -3.99 -2.51
N HIS A 217 -11.08 -3.94 -3.42
CA HIS A 217 -11.29 -4.98 -4.44
C HIS A 217 -10.79 -4.57 -5.82
N THR A 218 -10.36 -3.33 -5.98
CA THR A 218 -9.70 -2.87 -7.20
C THR A 218 -8.41 -2.12 -6.84
N LEU A 219 -7.31 -2.52 -7.44
CA LEU A 219 -6.03 -1.82 -7.40
C LEU A 219 -5.66 -1.38 -8.80
N GLU A 220 -5.36 -0.09 -8.97
CA GLU A 220 -4.96 0.47 -10.25
C GLU A 220 -3.57 1.09 -10.15
N THR A 221 -2.62 0.53 -10.88
CA THR A 221 -1.24 1.00 -10.89
C THR A 221 -1.03 1.97 -12.05
N VAL A 222 -0.60 3.17 -11.73
CA VAL A 222 -0.25 4.24 -12.68
C VAL A 222 1.24 4.50 -12.60
N VAL A 223 1.91 4.54 -13.76
CA VAL A 223 3.33 4.88 -13.87
C VAL A 223 3.44 6.21 -14.60
N SER A 224 4.18 7.17 -14.05
CA SER A 224 4.31 8.50 -14.68
C SER A 224 4.94 8.38 -16.07
N GLY A 225 4.33 9.08 -17.05
CA GLY A 225 4.76 9.04 -18.44
C GLY A 225 4.32 7.79 -19.22
N VAL A 226 3.59 6.87 -18.60
CA VAL A 226 2.99 5.70 -19.27
C VAL A 226 1.47 5.91 -19.32
N LYS A 227 0.87 5.76 -20.50
CA LYS A 227 -0.58 5.97 -20.68
C LYS A 227 -1.41 4.80 -20.14
N GLU A 228 -0.87 3.59 -20.26
CA GLU A 228 -1.56 2.38 -19.86
C GLU A 228 -1.51 2.22 -18.33
N THR A 229 -2.65 2.08 -17.71
CA THR A 229 -2.78 1.65 -16.32
C THR A 229 -2.83 0.13 -16.25
N ARG A 230 -2.52 -0.42 -15.09
CA ARG A 230 -2.67 -1.86 -14.81
C ARG A 230 -3.63 -2.05 -13.67
N ARG A 231 -4.71 -2.76 -13.94
CA ARG A 231 -5.74 -3.03 -12.95
C ARG A 231 -5.66 -4.46 -12.45
N ILE A 232 -5.87 -4.60 -11.14
CA ILE A 232 -6.11 -5.86 -10.45
C ILE A 232 -7.51 -5.78 -9.88
N THR A 233 -8.37 -6.73 -10.24
CA THR A 233 -9.71 -6.89 -9.66
C THR A 233 -9.70 -8.12 -8.77
N ILE A 234 -10.07 -7.95 -7.50
CA ILE A 234 -10.11 -9.01 -6.50
C ILE A 234 -11.55 -9.51 -6.41
N ASP A 235 -11.76 -10.78 -6.77
CA ASP A 235 -13.08 -11.41 -6.73
C ASP A 235 -13.32 -12.10 -5.40
N HIS A 236 -12.27 -12.69 -4.80
CA HIS A 236 -12.35 -13.45 -3.56
C HIS A 236 -11.25 -13.06 -2.58
N VAL A 237 -11.64 -12.93 -1.31
CA VAL A 237 -10.76 -12.69 -0.16
C VAL A 237 -10.98 -13.80 0.86
N ALA A 238 -9.91 -14.50 1.23
CA ALA A 238 -9.96 -15.51 2.27
C ALA A 238 -8.96 -15.17 3.38
N LEU A 239 -9.42 -15.17 4.64
CA LEU A 239 -8.62 -14.89 5.81
C LEU A 239 -8.36 -16.17 6.59
N ASN A 240 -7.17 -16.27 7.17
CA ASN A 240 -6.76 -17.31 8.09
C ASN A 240 -6.91 -18.74 7.55
N GLN A 241 -6.83 -18.89 6.22
CA GLN A 241 -6.74 -20.22 5.63
C GLN A 241 -5.38 -20.85 5.94
N PRO A 242 -5.33 -22.18 6.16
CA PRO A 242 -4.06 -22.86 6.34
C PRO A 242 -3.11 -22.61 5.16
N ALA A 243 -1.88 -22.23 5.46
CA ALA A 243 -0.82 -22.01 4.48
C ALA A 243 0.47 -22.59 5.05
N ASP A 244 1.00 -23.63 4.40
CA ASP A 244 2.28 -24.23 4.77
C ASP A 244 3.42 -23.25 4.46
N ASP A 245 4.43 -23.20 5.32
CA ASP A 245 5.61 -22.36 5.12
C ASP A 245 6.40 -22.77 3.86
N ALA A 246 6.37 -24.03 3.49
CA ALA A 246 6.98 -24.53 2.27
C ALA A 246 6.44 -23.87 0.99
N MET A 247 5.20 -23.35 1.01
CA MET A 247 4.61 -22.62 -0.12
C MET A 247 5.38 -21.35 -0.47
N PHE A 248 6.06 -20.74 0.49
CA PHE A 248 6.77 -19.47 0.35
C PHE A 248 8.26 -19.65 0.09
N GLY A 249 8.77 -20.88 0.22
CA GLY A 249 10.16 -21.24 -0.04
C GLY A 249 10.48 -21.35 -1.53
N LYS A 250 11.73 -21.75 -1.82
CA LYS A 250 12.19 -22.00 -3.19
C LYS A 250 11.29 -23.03 -3.88
N PRO A 251 10.64 -22.67 -5.01
CA PRO A 251 9.78 -23.62 -5.71
C PRO A 251 10.58 -24.85 -6.18
N PRO A 252 9.99 -26.07 -6.17
CA PRO A 252 10.62 -27.20 -6.81
C PRO A 252 10.73 -26.94 -8.32
N LEU A 253 11.80 -27.43 -8.94
CA LEU A 253 11.95 -27.40 -10.39
C LEU A 253 10.82 -28.24 -11.02
N THR A 254 9.83 -27.59 -11.59
CA THR A 254 8.82 -28.26 -12.39
C THR A 254 9.41 -28.49 -13.78
N VAL A 255 10.08 -29.59 -13.96
CA VAL A 255 10.41 -30.07 -15.32
C VAL A 255 9.07 -30.40 -15.98
N ALA A 256 8.60 -29.52 -16.88
CA ALA A 256 7.51 -29.88 -17.77
C ALA A 256 7.95 -31.18 -18.52
N LYS A 257 7.35 -32.32 -18.20
CA LYS A 257 7.47 -33.50 -19.05
C LYS A 257 6.88 -33.10 -20.40
N THR A 258 7.73 -32.88 -21.37
CA THR A 258 7.35 -32.87 -22.77
C THR A 258 6.96 -34.30 -23.08
N GLU A 259 5.67 -34.61 -23.05
CA GLU A 259 5.16 -35.79 -23.69
C GLU A 259 5.29 -35.56 -25.20
N SER A 260 6.37 -36.06 -25.77
CA SER A 260 6.51 -36.24 -27.21
C SER A 260 5.49 -37.27 -27.64
N ARG A 261 4.51 -36.84 -28.41
CA ARG A 261 3.73 -37.66 -29.34
C ARG A 261 4.15 -37.38 -30.75
#